data_73cce13f3a855b312886f63033371fa4
#
_entry.id   73cce13f3a855b312886f63033371fa4
#
_cell.length_a   1.000
_cell.length_b   1.000
_cell.length_c   1.000
_cell.angle_alpha   90.00
_cell.angle_beta   90.00
_cell.angle_gamma   90.00
#
_symmetry.space_group_name_H-M   'P 1'
#
loop_
_entity.id
_entity.type
_entity.pdbx_description
1 polymer ?
#
loop_
_entity_poly.entity_id
_entity_poly.type
_entity_poly.pdbx_seq_one_letter_code
_entity_poly.pdbx_strand_id
1 'polypeptide(L)'
;MTQVYLEDGRAVPVTVIQAGPCHVLQVRSEDRDGYQAVQLGFEDKPRRLASRAERGHVARLDSKRSKRIAESGVELVAKAGCEPQKFVREFRGETDLEVGAQVTVGQFDGIKRVDVTGTSKGRGFSGVMKRHNFSGQRATHGVKKVHRHAGGTGCSASPSRLFKGIRMAGQYGNVKTTSRNLELVRVDAENNLLLVRGAVPGPNGGFVTIRETNKVG
;
A
#
# COMPACT_ATOMS: atom_id res chain seq x y z
N MET A 1 -2.11 -4.21 -16.68
CA MET A 1 -2.03 -5.69 -16.84
C MET A 1 -1.73 -6.01 -18.28
N THR A 2 -0.94 -7.04 -18.52
CA THR A 2 -0.58 -7.60 -19.83
C THR A 2 -0.58 -9.12 -19.75
N GLN A 3 -0.11 -9.80 -20.76
CA GLN A 3 0.07 -11.24 -20.76
C GLN A 3 1.50 -11.62 -21.18
N VAL A 4 1.99 -12.71 -20.64
CA VAL A 4 3.29 -13.31 -20.99
C VAL A 4 3.04 -14.75 -21.38
N TYR A 5 3.70 -15.20 -22.43
CA TYR A 5 3.68 -16.60 -22.83
C TYR A 5 4.86 -17.32 -22.15
N LEU A 6 4.57 -18.43 -21.50
CA LEU A 6 5.57 -19.31 -20.94
C LEU A 6 6.14 -20.21 -22.05
N GLU A 7 7.24 -20.90 -21.77
CA GLU A 7 7.90 -21.83 -22.70
C GLU A 7 6.98 -22.96 -23.17
N ASP A 8 6.01 -23.34 -22.34
CA ASP A 8 4.97 -24.34 -22.65
C ASP A 8 3.82 -23.81 -23.52
N GLY A 9 3.90 -22.55 -23.98
CA GLY A 9 2.89 -21.89 -24.80
C GLY A 9 1.67 -21.37 -24.05
N ARG A 10 1.59 -21.53 -22.72
CA ARG A 10 0.48 -20.98 -21.91
C ARG A 10 0.58 -19.47 -21.76
N ALA A 11 -0.53 -18.78 -22.02
CA ALA A 11 -0.67 -17.36 -21.74
C ALA A 11 -0.99 -17.12 -20.26
N VAL A 12 -0.14 -16.36 -19.58
CA VAL A 12 -0.30 -16.00 -18.17
C VAL A 12 -0.61 -14.50 -18.06
N PRO A 13 -1.75 -14.11 -17.45
CA PRO A 13 -2.05 -12.70 -17.20
C PRO A 13 -1.14 -12.17 -16.10
N VAL A 14 -0.47 -11.06 -16.37
CA VAL A 14 0.46 -10.45 -15.40
C VAL A 14 0.17 -8.97 -15.19
N THR A 15 0.45 -8.49 -13.99
CA THR A 15 0.57 -7.08 -13.67
C THR A 15 2.03 -6.73 -13.56
N VAL A 16 2.46 -5.73 -14.31
CA VAL A 16 3.82 -5.19 -14.24
C VAL A 16 3.86 -4.12 -13.15
N ILE A 17 4.78 -4.26 -12.21
CA ILE A 17 4.96 -3.35 -11.09
C ILE A 17 6.40 -2.85 -11.10
N GLN A 18 6.60 -1.53 -11.10
CA GLN A 18 7.90 -0.93 -10.87
C GLN A 18 8.16 -0.92 -9.36
N ALA A 19 9.16 -1.64 -8.90
CA ALA A 19 9.40 -1.89 -7.47
C ALA A 19 10.74 -1.37 -6.96
N GLY A 20 11.37 -0.45 -7.68
CA GLY A 20 12.64 0.13 -7.26
C GLY A 20 13.10 1.27 -8.16
N PRO A 21 14.24 1.90 -7.82
CA PRO A 21 14.93 1.78 -6.54
C PRO A 21 14.16 2.45 -5.39
N CYS A 22 14.26 1.88 -4.19
CA CYS A 22 13.71 2.48 -2.97
C CYS A 22 14.85 2.94 -2.07
N HIS A 23 14.77 4.16 -1.54
CA HIS A 23 15.77 4.69 -0.62
C HIS A 23 15.41 4.40 0.84
N VAL A 24 16.38 3.96 1.64
CA VAL A 24 16.23 3.85 3.09
C VAL A 24 16.35 5.25 3.68
N LEU A 25 15.22 5.81 4.13
CA LEU A 25 15.16 7.17 4.65
C LEU A 25 15.50 7.25 6.13
N GLN A 26 15.07 6.24 6.89
CA GLN A 26 15.28 6.18 8.33
C GLN A 26 15.19 4.73 8.82
N VAL A 27 16.01 4.39 9.80
CA VAL A 27 15.90 3.15 10.56
C VAL A 27 15.37 3.50 11.96
N ARG A 28 14.35 2.78 12.41
CA ARG A 28 13.75 2.87 13.73
C ARG A 28 14.36 1.84 14.64
N SER A 29 14.77 2.25 15.84
CA SER A 29 15.32 1.37 16.88
C SER A 29 14.39 1.33 18.08
N GLU A 30 14.43 0.21 18.81
CA GLU A 30 13.57 0.01 19.96
C GLU A 30 13.86 1.02 21.08
N ASP A 31 15.14 1.32 21.32
CA ASP A 31 15.59 2.25 22.37
C ASP A 31 15.08 3.68 22.18
N ARG A 32 14.99 4.13 20.93
CA ARG A 32 14.60 5.50 20.61
C ARG A 32 13.13 5.64 20.25
N ASP A 33 12.61 4.70 19.47
CA ASP A 33 11.29 4.80 18.82
C ASP A 33 10.26 3.83 19.43
N GLY A 34 10.71 2.88 20.29
CA GLY A 34 9.87 1.86 20.91
C GLY A 34 9.47 0.70 20.00
N TYR A 35 10.05 0.63 18.79
CA TYR A 35 9.88 -0.47 17.84
C TYR A 35 10.94 -0.45 16.75
N GLN A 36 11.17 -1.60 16.16
CA GLN A 36 12.11 -1.75 15.03
C GLN A 36 11.34 -1.66 13.70
N ALA A 37 11.85 -0.82 12.80
CA ALA A 37 11.30 -0.68 11.44
C ALA A 37 12.28 0.03 10.50
N VAL A 38 12.15 -0.21 9.22
CA VAL A 38 12.81 0.55 8.16
C VAL A 38 11.80 1.41 7.43
N GLN A 39 12.14 2.68 7.22
CA GLN A 39 11.33 3.60 6.42
C GLN A 39 11.91 3.69 5.02
N LEU A 40 11.13 3.26 4.03
CA LEU A 40 11.49 3.28 2.62
C LEU A 40 10.78 4.42 1.89
N GLY A 41 11.51 5.09 1.02
CA GLY A 41 11.00 6.08 0.08
C GLY A 41 11.02 5.55 -1.34
N PHE A 42 9.99 5.86 -2.12
CA PHE A 42 9.86 5.48 -3.52
C PHE A 42 9.42 6.66 -4.37
N GLU A 43 10.05 6.80 -5.52
CA GLU A 43 9.83 7.84 -6.54
C GLU A 43 10.17 9.26 -6.06
N ASP A 44 11.13 9.87 -6.72
CA ASP A 44 11.59 11.22 -6.40
C ASP A 44 10.50 12.27 -6.59
N LYS A 45 10.39 13.16 -5.61
CA LYS A 45 9.49 14.30 -5.65
C LYS A 45 10.27 15.56 -6.02
N PRO A 46 9.88 16.28 -7.09
CA PRO A 46 10.56 17.51 -7.47
C PRO A 46 10.66 18.49 -6.29
N ARG A 47 11.84 19.06 -6.05
CA ARG A 47 12.09 19.99 -4.93
C ARG A 47 11.10 21.15 -4.85
N ARG A 48 10.63 21.66 -5.99
CA ARG A 48 9.63 22.74 -6.05
C ARG A 48 8.29 22.37 -5.41
N LEU A 49 7.93 21.08 -5.41
CA LEU A 49 6.69 20.54 -4.84
C LEU A 49 6.90 20.00 -3.41
N ALA A 50 8.15 19.88 -2.98
CA ALA A 50 8.48 19.36 -1.66
C ALA A 50 8.55 20.49 -0.63
N SER A 51 7.85 20.30 0.48
CA SER A 51 7.91 21.20 1.63
C SER A 51 9.31 21.22 2.26
N ARG A 52 9.59 22.27 3.05
CA ARG A 52 10.86 22.34 3.78
C ARG A 52 11.03 21.17 4.75
N ALA A 53 9.93 20.68 5.35
CA ALA A 53 9.94 19.53 6.24
C ALA A 53 10.32 18.25 5.51
N GLU A 54 9.74 17.97 4.34
CA GLU A 54 10.07 16.80 3.52
C GLU A 54 11.53 16.83 3.06
N ARG A 55 12.02 17.98 2.63
CA ARG A 55 13.45 18.15 2.27
C ARG A 55 14.37 17.94 3.46
N GLY A 56 13.99 18.45 4.65
CA GLY A 56 14.75 18.26 5.89
C GLY A 56 14.65 16.85 6.47
N HIS A 57 13.69 16.04 6.01
CA HIS A 57 13.61 14.64 6.39
C HIS A 57 14.71 13.82 5.70
N VAL A 58 14.91 14.01 4.42
CA VAL A 58 15.86 13.24 3.60
C VAL A 58 17.28 13.79 3.59
N ALA A 59 17.45 15.11 3.76
CA ALA A 59 18.75 15.77 3.70
C ALA A 59 18.92 16.79 4.82
N ARG A 60 20.15 17.12 5.17
CA ARG A 60 20.43 18.23 6.09
C ARG A 60 20.15 19.55 5.41
N LEU A 61 19.32 20.38 6.04
CA LEU A 61 19.07 21.74 5.60
C LEU A 61 19.95 22.70 6.38
N ASP A 62 20.55 23.67 5.68
CA ASP A 62 21.26 24.76 6.33
C ASP A 62 20.24 25.68 7.04
N SER A 63 20.21 25.60 8.36
CA SER A 63 19.30 26.39 9.20
C SER A 63 20.03 26.83 10.47
N LYS A 64 19.58 27.93 11.07
CA LYS A 64 20.13 28.41 12.35
C LYS A 64 20.05 27.33 13.44
N ARG A 65 19.01 26.50 13.41
CA ARG A 65 18.85 25.40 14.37
C ARG A 65 19.88 24.29 14.14
N SER A 66 20.10 23.87 12.89
CA SER A 66 21.08 22.82 12.59
C SER A 66 22.51 23.25 12.92
N LYS A 67 22.84 24.52 12.71
CA LYS A 67 24.13 25.09 13.11
C LYS A 67 24.31 25.05 14.64
N ARG A 68 23.32 25.52 15.41
CA ARG A 68 23.37 25.46 16.89
C ARG A 68 23.51 24.04 17.44
N ILE A 69 22.80 23.06 16.85
CA ILE A 69 22.91 21.66 17.28
C ILE A 69 24.30 21.11 16.94
N ALA A 70 24.84 21.44 15.78
CA ALA A 70 26.23 21.06 15.43
C ALA A 70 27.27 21.68 16.40
N GLU A 71 27.09 22.94 16.78
CA GLU A 71 27.93 23.64 17.74
C GLU A 71 27.83 23.06 19.17
N SER A 72 26.67 22.51 19.52
CA SER A 72 26.48 21.90 20.87
C SER A 72 27.06 20.48 20.99
N GLY A 73 27.69 19.93 19.94
CA GLY A 73 28.28 18.59 19.97
C GLY A 73 27.29 17.43 20.05
N VAL A 74 25.98 17.69 19.87
CA VAL A 74 24.96 16.64 19.84
C VAL A 74 25.07 15.88 18.54
N GLU A 75 25.16 14.56 18.61
CA GLU A 75 25.20 13.70 17.44
C GLU A 75 23.91 13.79 16.66
N LEU A 76 24.01 14.20 15.41
CA LEU A 76 22.87 14.34 14.52
C LEU A 76 22.54 13.00 13.86
N VAL A 77 21.27 12.61 13.88
CA VAL A 77 20.78 11.41 13.21
C VAL A 77 21.18 11.43 11.72
N ALA A 78 21.67 10.29 11.25
CA ALA A 78 22.02 10.10 9.84
C ALA A 78 20.84 10.44 8.92
N LYS A 79 21.15 11.02 7.74
CA LYS A 79 20.19 11.38 6.71
C LYS A 79 20.49 10.61 5.44
N ALA A 80 19.44 10.26 4.69
CA ALA A 80 19.56 9.48 3.47
C ALA A 80 20.35 10.19 2.35
N GLY A 81 20.38 11.52 2.35
CA GLY A 81 21.10 12.29 1.32
C GLY A 81 20.47 12.25 -0.07
N CYS A 82 19.25 11.71 -0.20
CA CYS A 82 18.51 11.59 -1.46
C CYS A 82 17.55 12.77 -1.69
N GLU A 83 16.90 12.78 -2.85
CA GLU A 83 15.78 13.71 -3.12
C GLU A 83 14.56 13.34 -2.26
N PRO A 84 13.66 14.29 -1.95
CA PRO A 84 12.38 13.99 -1.29
C PRO A 84 11.60 12.95 -2.06
N GLN A 85 10.94 12.03 -1.34
CA GLN A 85 10.21 10.93 -1.97
C GLN A 85 8.72 11.20 -2.02
N LYS A 86 8.04 10.71 -3.07
CA LYS A 86 6.58 10.84 -3.21
C LYS A 86 5.84 9.91 -2.28
N PHE A 87 6.34 8.69 -2.14
CA PHE A 87 5.68 7.66 -1.35
C PHE A 87 6.64 7.15 -0.28
N VAL A 88 6.25 7.31 0.98
CA VAL A 88 7.05 6.91 2.13
C VAL A 88 6.24 5.92 2.97
N ARG A 89 6.83 4.78 3.30
CA ARG A 89 6.21 3.73 4.12
C ARG A 89 7.22 3.07 5.05
N GLU A 90 6.72 2.62 6.19
CA GLU A 90 7.50 1.85 7.16
C GLU A 90 7.18 0.36 7.04
N PHE A 91 8.23 -0.43 7.15
CA PHE A 91 8.17 -1.88 7.23
C PHE A 91 8.72 -2.30 8.59
N ARG A 92 7.87 -2.88 9.42
CA ARG A 92 8.25 -3.38 10.74
C ARG A 92 9.04 -4.68 10.60
N GLY A 93 10.09 -4.81 11.37
CA GLY A 93 10.99 -5.95 11.42
C GLY A 93 12.42 -5.50 11.69
N GLU A 94 13.26 -6.44 12.03
CA GLU A 94 14.71 -6.26 12.13
C GLU A 94 15.28 -6.05 10.74
N THR A 95 16.29 -5.20 10.64
CA THR A 95 16.95 -4.90 9.37
C THR A 95 18.38 -4.48 9.62
N ASP A 96 19.27 -4.96 8.77
CA ASP A 96 20.69 -4.58 8.73
C ASP A 96 20.95 -3.43 7.74
N LEU A 97 19.89 -2.84 7.20
CA LEU A 97 19.98 -1.77 6.20
C LEU A 97 20.41 -0.45 6.86
N GLU A 98 21.38 0.21 6.25
CA GLU A 98 21.83 1.53 6.66
C GLU A 98 21.00 2.64 6.02
N VAL A 99 20.92 3.80 6.70
CA VAL A 99 20.25 4.99 6.17
C VAL A 99 21.00 5.49 4.93
N GLY A 100 20.26 5.70 3.83
CA GLY A 100 20.81 6.09 2.52
C GLY A 100 21.06 4.91 1.58
N ALA A 101 21.00 3.67 2.04
CA ALA A 101 21.09 2.50 1.19
C ALA A 101 19.92 2.45 0.18
N GLN A 102 20.13 1.79 -0.94
CA GLN A 102 19.11 1.57 -1.96
C GLN A 102 18.67 0.10 -1.95
N VAL A 103 17.37 -0.09 -1.87
CA VAL A 103 16.71 -1.38 -1.98
C VAL A 103 16.19 -1.54 -3.40
N THR A 104 16.66 -2.56 -4.09
CA THR A 104 16.30 -2.88 -5.48
C THR A 104 15.44 -4.13 -5.54
N VAL A 105 14.94 -4.43 -6.73
CA VAL A 105 14.10 -5.60 -7.02
C VAL A 105 14.84 -6.93 -6.76
N GLY A 106 16.16 -6.95 -6.76
CA GLY A 106 16.97 -8.14 -6.48
C GLY A 106 16.68 -8.83 -5.15
N GLN A 107 16.06 -8.12 -4.18
CA GLN A 107 15.58 -8.77 -2.94
C GLN A 107 14.50 -9.83 -3.17
N PHE A 108 13.85 -9.82 -4.33
CA PHE A 108 12.82 -10.80 -4.68
C PHE A 108 13.36 -11.98 -5.48
N ASP A 109 14.67 -12.05 -5.73
CA ASP A 109 15.28 -13.18 -6.43
C ASP A 109 15.12 -14.46 -5.61
N GLY A 110 14.63 -15.50 -6.26
CA GLY A 110 14.33 -16.79 -5.61
C GLY A 110 12.99 -16.86 -4.88
N ILE A 111 12.28 -15.74 -4.68
CA ILE A 111 10.95 -15.71 -4.07
C ILE A 111 9.92 -16.11 -5.12
N LYS A 112 9.11 -17.12 -4.78
CA LYS A 112 8.08 -17.65 -5.70
C LYS A 112 6.75 -16.91 -5.59
N ARG A 113 6.42 -16.36 -4.42
CA ARG A 113 5.09 -15.79 -4.15
C ARG A 113 5.18 -14.56 -3.28
N VAL A 114 4.33 -13.58 -3.58
CA VAL A 114 4.29 -12.28 -2.91
C VAL A 114 2.88 -11.88 -2.50
N ASP A 115 2.81 -11.05 -1.46
CA ASP A 115 1.60 -10.35 -1.04
C ASP A 115 1.68 -8.89 -1.51
N VAL A 116 0.65 -8.43 -2.21
CA VAL A 116 0.58 -7.06 -2.73
C VAL A 116 -0.53 -6.28 -2.04
N THR A 117 -0.17 -5.23 -1.33
CA THR A 117 -1.08 -4.35 -0.61
C THR A 117 -1.19 -3.01 -1.31
N GLY A 118 -2.40 -2.58 -1.59
CA GLY A 118 -2.67 -1.27 -2.20
C GLY A 118 -4.00 -0.70 -1.75
N THR A 119 -4.33 0.49 -2.24
CA THR A 119 -5.63 1.11 -2.03
C THR A 119 -6.54 0.77 -3.19
N SER A 120 -7.67 0.12 -2.92
CA SER A 120 -8.63 -0.28 -3.95
C SER A 120 -9.26 0.93 -4.64
N LYS A 121 -9.74 0.75 -5.89
CA LYS A 121 -10.47 1.79 -6.61
C LYS A 121 -11.70 2.23 -5.83
N GLY A 122 -11.89 3.53 -5.64
CA GLY A 122 -13.07 4.09 -5.02
C GLY A 122 -14.31 3.92 -5.90
N ARG A 123 -15.46 3.63 -5.30
CA ARG A 123 -16.76 3.49 -5.95
C ARG A 123 -17.81 4.45 -5.39
N GLY A 124 -17.35 5.42 -4.58
CA GLY A 124 -18.20 6.41 -3.96
C GLY A 124 -19.23 5.83 -3.00
N PHE A 125 -20.33 6.53 -2.80
CA PHE A 125 -21.46 6.04 -2.02
C PHE A 125 -22.18 4.95 -2.80
N SER A 126 -22.25 3.76 -2.27
CA SER A 126 -22.84 2.58 -2.93
C SER A 126 -23.97 2.00 -2.09
N GLY A 127 -25.05 1.61 -2.78
CA GLY A 127 -26.16 0.91 -2.16
C GLY A 127 -25.78 -0.51 -1.69
N VAL A 128 -26.62 -1.07 -0.85
CA VAL A 128 -26.39 -2.36 -0.19
C VAL A 128 -26.22 -3.53 -1.15
N MET A 129 -26.87 -3.51 -2.30
CA MET A 129 -26.71 -4.56 -3.31
C MET A 129 -25.29 -4.58 -3.87
N LYS A 130 -24.73 -3.42 -4.22
CA LYS A 130 -23.36 -3.32 -4.76
C LYS A 130 -22.30 -3.50 -3.67
N ARG A 131 -22.55 -2.92 -2.49
CA ARG A 131 -21.56 -2.91 -1.40
C ARG A 131 -21.48 -4.24 -0.64
N HIS A 132 -22.62 -4.92 -0.47
CA HIS A 132 -22.74 -6.10 0.39
C HIS A 132 -23.37 -7.31 -0.29
N ASN A 133 -23.66 -7.23 -1.59
CA ASN A 133 -24.30 -8.30 -2.39
C ASN A 133 -25.67 -8.72 -1.87
N PHE A 134 -26.48 -7.76 -1.40
CA PHE A 134 -27.85 -8.02 -1.01
C PHE A 134 -28.71 -8.34 -2.24
N SER A 135 -29.67 -9.26 -2.08
CA SER A 135 -30.54 -9.70 -3.19
C SER A 135 -31.55 -8.62 -3.63
N GLY A 136 -31.91 -7.69 -2.72
CA GLY A 136 -32.98 -6.73 -2.98
C GLY A 136 -34.38 -7.34 -2.84
N GLN A 137 -35.38 -6.68 -3.42
CA GLN A 137 -36.77 -7.10 -3.41
C GLN A 137 -37.21 -7.59 -4.79
N ARG A 138 -38.34 -8.29 -4.85
CA ARG A 138 -38.91 -8.76 -6.11
C ARG A 138 -39.25 -7.59 -7.06
N ALA A 139 -39.14 -7.83 -8.35
CA ALA A 139 -39.48 -6.83 -9.38
C ALA A 139 -40.99 -6.71 -9.62
N THR A 140 -41.75 -7.72 -9.19
CA THR A 140 -43.21 -7.86 -9.40
C THR A 140 -43.95 -8.05 -8.10
N HIS A 141 -45.20 -8.47 -8.11
CA HIS A 141 -46.06 -8.73 -6.95
C HIS A 141 -46.25 -7.52 -6.02
N GLY A 142 -46.50 -6.34 -6.59
CA GLY A 142 -46.89 -5.12 -5.87
C GLY A 142 -45.74 -4.38 -5.16
N VAL A 143 -44.50 -4.80 -5.37
CA VAL A 143 -43.34 -4.08 -4.81
C VAL A 143 -43.20 -2.72 -5.49
N LYS A 144 -43.25 -1.63 -4.70
CA LYS A 144 -43.14 -0.25 -5.20
C LYS A 144 -41.88 0.43 -4.65
N LYS A 145 -41.03 0.92 -5.54
CA LYS A 145 -39.88 1.83 -5.23
C LYS A 145 -38.83 1.30 -4.25
N VAL A 146 -38.90 0.03 -3.78
CA VAL A 146 -37.98 -0.56 -2.78
C VAL A 146 -37.16 -1.72 -3.32
N HIS A 147 -37.10 -1.89 -4.63
CA HIS A 147 -36.43 -3.02 -5.30
C HIS A 147 -34.96 -3.22 -4.90
N ARG A 148 -34.27 -2.13 -4.59
CA ARG A 148 -32.83 -2.15 -4.25
C ARG A 148 -32.53 -1.79 -2.79
N HIS A 149 -33.51 -1.83 -1.91
CA HIS A 149 -33.36 -1.49 -0.48
C HIS A 149 -32.75 -2.65 0.32
N ALA A 150 -32.25 -2.32 1.50
CA ALA A 150 -31.63 -3.30 2.41
C ALA A 150 -32.64 -4.27 3.04
N GLY A 151 -33.91 -3.90 3.12
CA GLY A 151 -34.92 -4.63 3.88
C GLY A 151 -34.96 -4.20 5.35
N GLY A 152 -35.30 -5.11 6.23
CA GLY A 152 -35.34 -4.86 7.68
C GLY A 152 -33.94 -4.62 8.24
N THR A 153 -33.84 -3.68 9.18
CA THR A 153 -32.55 -3.31 9.78
C THR A 153 -32.41 -3.79 11.23
N GLY A 154 -33.45 -4.36 11.81
CA GLY A 154 -33.43 -4.88 13.18
C GLY A 154 -34.80 -5.37 13.65
N CYS A 155 -34.87 -5.75 14.91
CA CYS A 155 -36.10 -6.16 15.57
C CYS A 155 -36.86 -4.94 16.12
N SER A 156 -38.08 -5.17 16.63
CA SER A 156 -38.97 -4.12 17.19
C SER A 156 -38.46 -3.60 18.53
N ALA A 157 -39.23 -3.78 19.60
CA ALA A 157 -39.02 -3.18 20.93
C ALA A 157 -37.72 -3.64 21.62
N SER A 158 -37.21 -4.82 21.31
CA SER A 158 -35.97 -5.31 21.87
C SER A 158 -34.99 -5.66 20.71
N PRO A 159 -33.80 -5.08 20.65
CA PRO A 159 -33.08 -4.23 21.62
C PRO A 159 -33.36 -2.72 21.51
N SER A 160 -34.36 -2.25 20.80
CA SER A 160 -34.72 -0.84 20.57
C SER A 160 -33.62 0.01 19.92
N ARG A 161 -32.65 -0.62 19.28
CA ARG A 161 -31.53 0.03 18.58
C ARG A 161 -31.01 -0.84 17.45
N LEU A 162 -30.29 -0.24 16.54
CA LEU A 162 -29.50 -0.96 15.55
C LEU A 162 -28.18 -1.41 16.18
N PHE A 163 -27.75 -2.63 15.87
CA PHE A 163 -26.45 -3.11 16.26
C PHE A 163 -25.35 -2.39 15.45
N LYS A 164 -24.20 -2.12 16.08
CA LYS A 164 -23.01 -1.64 15.39
C LYS A 164 -22.56 -2.66 14.35
N GLY A 165 -22.08 -2.19 13.20
CA GLY A 165 -21.59 -3.07 12.14
C GLY A 165 -22.66 -3.64 11.19
N ILE A 166 -23.95 -3.25 11.33
CA ILE A 166 -24.99 -3.63 10.38
C ILE A 166 -24.62 -3.15 8.98
N ARG A 167 -24.80 -4.02 8.01
CA ARG A 167 -24.47 -3.76 6.60
C ARG A 167 -25.47 -2.80 5.98
N MET A 168 -25.03 -1.58 5.74
CA MET A 168 -25.81 -0.49 5.14
C MET A 168 -25.12 0.10 3.93
N ALA A 169 -25.83 0.94 3.17
CA ALA A 169 -25.26 1.77 2.14
C ALA A 169 -24.17 2.70 2.71
N GLY A 170 -23.18 3.05 1.91
CA GLY A 170 -22.11 3.94 2.32
C GLY A 170 -20.92 3.90 1.37
N GLN A 171 -19.81 4.47 1.78
CA GLN A 171 -18.58 4.49 1.01
C GLN A 171 -18.13 3.06 0.69
N TYR A 172 -17.84 2.82 -0.59
CA TYR A 172 -17.31 1.56 -1.11
C TYR A 172 -16.02 1.78 -1.88
N GLY A 173 -15.06 0.87 -1.71
CA GLY A 173 -13.72 1.06 -2.26
C GLY A 173 -12.92 2.16 -1.56
N ASN A 174 -11.77 2.52 -2.13
CA ASN A 174 -10.77 3.43 -1.54
C ASN A 174 -10.33 2.98 -0.14
N VAL A 175 -10.18 1.69 0.03
CA VAL A 175 -9.73 1.05 1.27
C VAL A 175 -8.46 0.23 1.02
N LYS A 176 -7.63 0.11 2.04
CA LYS A 176 -6.44 -0.75 2.00
C LYS A 176 -6.88 -2.20 1.83
N THR A 177 -6.37 -2.84 0.78
CA THR A 177 -6.69 -4.23 0.43
C THR A 177 -5.39 -4.95 0.09
N THR A 178 -5.28 -6.21 0.49
CA THR A 178 -4.12 -7.05 0.19
C THR A 178 -4.55 -8.24 -0.66
N SER A 179 -3.95 -8.39 -1.84
CA SER A 179 -4.00 -9.62 -2.62
C SER A 179 -2.84 -10.50 -2.18
N ARG A 180 -3.18 -11.65 -1.57
CA ARG A 180 -2.19 -12.54 -0.96
C ARG A 180 -1.80 -13.68 -1.88
N ASN A 181 -0.58 -14.17 -1.69
CA ASN A 181 -0.08 -15.41 -2.31
C ASN A 181 -0.09 -15.37 -3.84
N LEU A 182 0.25 -14.21 -4.42
CA LEU A 182 0.36 -14.06 -5.87
C LEU A 182 1.69 -14.65 -6.35
N GLU A 183 1.65 -15.38 -7.44
CA GLU A 183 2.82 -15.96 -8.07
C GLU A 183 3.69 -14.88 -8.72
N LEU A 184 4.97 -14.90 -8.45
CA LEU A 184 5.97 -14.04 -9.08
C LEU A 184 6.48 -14.74 -10.34
N VAL A 185 6.10 -14.23 -11.52
CA VAL A 185 6.41 -14.84 -12.79
C VAL A 185 7.84 -14.53 -13.24
N ARG A 186 8.26 -13.27 -13.04
CA ARG A 186 9.59 -12.82 -13.47
C ARG A 186 10.04 -11.61 -12.65
N VAL A 187 11.32 -11.56 -12.34
CA VAL A 187 12.04 -10.42 -11.77
C VAL A 187 12.94 -9.84 -12.87
N ASP A 188 12.81 -8.56 -13.15
CA ASP A 188 13.68 -7.83 -14.08
C ASP A 188 14.48 -6.81 -13.28
N ALA A 189 15.71 -7.19 -12.95
CA ALA A 189 16.60 -6.39 -12.13
C ALA A 189 17.11 -5.13 -12.85
N GLU A 190 17.24 -5.18 -14.18
CA GLU A 190 17.77 -4.05 -14.97
C GLU A 190 16.78 -2.87 -14.97
N ASN A 191 15.50 -3.18 -15.15
CA ASN A 191 14.43 -2.16 -15.21
C ASN A 191 13.70 -1.97 -13.87
N ASN A 192 14.09 -2.67 -12.81
CA ASN A 192 13.41 -2.70 -11.51
C ASN A 192 11.92 -3.06 -11.61
N LEU A 193 11.59 -4.09 -12.40
CA LEU A 193 10.22 -4.53 -12.62
C LEU A 193 9.96 -5.91 -12.02
N LEU A 194 8.77 -6.05 -11.43
CA LEU A 194 8.20 -7.33 -11.00
C LEU A 194 6.97 -7.66 -11.84
N LEU A 195 6.95 -8.86 -12.40
CA LEU A 195 5.79 -9.39 -13.12
C LEU A 195 5.05 -10.37 -12.21
N VAL A 196 3.91 -9.92 -11.68
CA VAL A 196 3.10 -10.69 -10.74
C VAL A 196 1.86 -11.23 -11.46
N ARG A 197 1.57 -12.52 -11.28
CA ARG A 197 0.43 -13.18 -11.91
C ARG A 197 -0.89 -12.65 -11.34
N GLY A 198 -1.77 -12.18 -12.22
CA GLY A 198 -3.11 -11.75 -11.88
C GLY A 198 -3.24 -10.27 -11.57
N ALA A 199 -4.33 -9.92 -10.87
CA ALA A 199 -4.69 -8.54 -10.56
C ALA A 199 -4.15 -8.10 -9.21
N VAL A 200 -3.73 -6.82 -9.13
CA VAL A 200 -3.33 -6.16 -7.90
C VAL A 200 -4.34 -5.07 -7.51
N PRO A 201 -4.44 -4.70 -6.23
CA PRO A 201 -5.40 -3.69 -5.80
C PRO A 201 -4.98 -2.28 -6.26
N GLY A 202 -5.93 -1.50 -6.75
CA GLY A 202 -5.77 -0.10 -7.10
C GLY A 202 -5.88 0.23 -8.59
N PRO A 203 -5.78 1.52 -8.94
CA PRO A 203 -5.71 2.00 -10.31
C PRO A 203 -4.30 1.81 -10.89
N ASN A 204 -4.18 1.92 -12.23
CA ASN A 204 -2.88 2.04 -12.88
C ASN A 204 -2.17 3.31 -12.38
N GLY A 205 -0.85 3.24 -12.17
CA GLY A 205 -0.07 4.31 -11.58
C GLY A 205 -0.27 4.51 -10.07
N GLY A 206 -1.02 3.60 -9.40
CA GLY A 206 -1.18 3.60 -7.95
C GLY A 206 0.02 2.98 -7.25
N PHE A 207 0.30 3.44 -6.02
CA PHE A 207 1.37 2.86 -5.20
C PHE A 207 0.90 1.60 -4.50
N VAL A 208 1.77 0.59 -4.49
CA VAL A 208 1.54 -0.68 -3.81
C VAL A 208 2.73 -1.03 -2.92
N THR A 209 2.47 -1.78 -1.87
CA THR A 209 3.50 -2.37 -1.01
C THR A 209 3.59 -3.85 -1.31
N ILE A 210 4.77 -4.35 -1.60
CA ILE A 210 5.04 -5.75 -1.93
C ILE A 210 5.87 -6.35 -0.81
N ARG A 211 5.53 -7.55 -0.41
CA ARG A 211 6.33 -8.33 0.53
C ARG A 211 6.25 -9.80 0.19
N GLU A 212 7.20 -10.57 0.61
CA GLU A 212 7.12 -12.02 0.55
C GLU A 212 5.88 -12.51 1.30
N THR A 213 5.22 -13.56 0.77
CA THR A 213 4.05 -14.13 1.44
C THR A 213 4.47 -14.97 2.64
N ASN A 214 3.74 -14.84 3.73
CA ASN A 214 3.87 -15.72 4.88
C ASN A 214 2.94 -16.94 4.80
N LYS A 215 2.22 -17.11 3.70
CA LYS A 215 1.34 -18.24 3.47
C LYS A 215 2.13 -19.37 2.81
N VAL A 216 2.45 -20.37 3.60
CA VAL A 216 2.97 -21.64 3.09
C VAL A 216 1.85 -22.31 2.31
N GLY A 217 2.08 -22.56 1.02
CA GLY A 217 1.12 -23.17 0.09
C GLY A 217 1.19 -24.68 0.08
#